data_c38d3301c4afc34449601ce69fa6692b
#
_entry.id   c38d3301c4afc34449601ce69fa6692b
#
_cell.length_a   1.000
_cell.length_b   1.000
_cell.length_c   1.000
_cell.angle_alpha   90.00
_cell.angle_beta   90.00
_cell.angle_gamma   90.00
#
_symmetry.space_group_name_H-M   'P 1'
#
loop_
_entity.id
_entity.type
_entity.pdbx_description
1 polymer ?
#
loop_
_entity_poly.entity_id
_entity_poly.type
_entity_poly.pdbx_seq_one_letter_code
_entity_poly.pdbx_strand_id
1 'polypeptide(L)'
;TGQHTDLLSSIEEDVDKLEIIDGDSRLDSIVSSVMNNDHMFDGVDAVLVQGDTTSAFSIALAAFHRKIKIIHLEAGQAISRMATINLCPTEESNQNLKSEKVQGSNYVVGNTVLDNIVGVKPEYTNKVVITMHRRENHDLIPEWFRKLDEIAKDNKDLEFILPIHPNPNVYKHKDLLRHVKV
;
A
#
# COMPACT_ATOMS: atom_id res chain seq x y z
N THR A 1 -9.56 -0.52 -8.39
CA THR A 1 -10.51 -0.76 -7.30
C THR A 1 -10.96 0.51 -6.54
N GLY A 2 -10.40 1.67 -6.84
CA GLY A 2 -10.94 2.99 -6.46
C GLY A 2 -11.04 3.29 -4.96
N GLN A 3 -10.11 2.80 -4.14
CA GLN A 3 -10.10 3.16 -2.71
C GLN A 3 -9.83 4.67 -2.50
N HIS A 4 -9.06 5.27 -3.39
CA HIS A 4 -8.71 6.68 -3.42
C HIS A 4 -8.86 7.20 -4.84
N THR A 5 -10.06 7.63 -5.20
CA THR A 5 -10.37 8.14 -6.56
C THR A 5 -9.48 9.32 -6.94
N ASP A 6 -9.13 10.17 -5.96
CA ASP A 6 -8.27 11.34 -6.18
C ASP A 6 -6.83 10.95 -6.55
N LEU A 7 -6.34 9.80 -6.10
CA LEU A 7 -5.00 9.31 -6.46
C LEU A 7 -4.97 8.68 -7.86
N LEU A 8 -6.11 8.19 -8.38
CA LEU A 8 -6.18 7.66 -9.74
C LEU A 8 -5.99 8.74 -10.80
N SER A 9 -6.31 10.00 -10.48
CA SER A 9 -6.11 11.14 -11.38
C SER A 9 -4.62 11.50 -11.57
N SER A 10 -3.73 11.01 -10.71
CA SER A 10 -2.28 11.21 -10.84
C SER A 10 -1.58 10.17 -11.71
N ILE A 11 -2.30 9.14 -12.17
CA ILE A 11 -1.77 8.16 -13.12
C ILE A 11 -1.92 8.77 -14.52
N GLU A 12 -0.80 9.03 -15.19
CA GLU A 12 -0.74 9.63 -16.52
C GLU A 12 -1.06 8.61 -17.63
N GLU A 13 -0.99 7.32 -17.33
CA GLU A 13 -1.22 6.25 -18.28
C GLU A 13 -2.71 5.91 -18.39
N ASP A 14 -3.14 5.52 -19.59
CA ASP A 14 -4.48 5.00 -19.83
C ASP A 14 -4.62 3.63 -19.18
N VAL A 15 -5.50 3.53 -18.17
CA VAL A 15 -5.68 2.31 -17.39
C VAL A 15 -7.12 1.83 -17.47
N ASP A 16 -7.29 0.57 -17.75
CA ASP A 16 -8.58 -0.09 -17.65
C ASP A 16 -9.07 -0.16 -16.21
N LYS A 17 -10.32 0.20 -15.98
CA LYS A 17 -10.94 0.19 -14.66
C LYS A 17 -11.90 -0.98 -14.55
N LEU A 18 -11.63 -1.87 -13.61
CA LEU A 18 -12.59 -2.89 -13.24
C LEU A 18 -13.73 -2.25 -12.42
N GLU A 19 -14.94 -2.37 -12.91
CA GLU A 19 -16.14 -2.02 -12.14
C GLU A 19 -16.34 -3.02 -11.01
N ILE A 20 -16.46 -2.50 -9.80
CA ILE A 20 -16.75 -3.32 -8.63
C ILE A 20 -18.27 -3.33 -8.42
N ILE A 21 -18.85 -4.50 -8.49
CA ILE A 21 -20.28 -4.69 -8.23
C ILE A 21 -20.54 -4.41 -6.75
N ASP A 22 -21.44 -3.48 -6.46
CA ASP A 22 -21.82 -3.14 -5.09
C ASP A 22 -22.43 -4.33 -4.36
N GLY A 23 -22.04 -4.52 -3.10
CA GLY A 23 -22.51 -5.56 -2.21
C GLY A 23 -22.34 -5.13 -0.75
N ASP A 24 -22.82 -5.97 0.17
CA ASP A 24 -22.80 -5.70 1.61
C ASP A 24 -21.38 -5.54 2.18
N SER A 25 -20.41 -6.20 1.56
CA SER A 25 -18.99 -6.11 1.91
C SER A 25 -18.18 -5.66 0.70
N ARG A 26 -17.44 -4.55 0.85
CA ARG A 26 -16.53 -4.07 -0.20
C ARG A 26 -15.47 -5.11 -0.57
N LEU A 27 -14.95 -5.87 0.40
CA LEU A 27 -13.91 -6.86 0.15
C LEU A 27 -14.47 -8.02 -0.67
N ASP A 28 -15.65 -8.50 -0.34
CA ASP A 28 -16.33 -9.56 -1.07
C ASP A 28 -16.71 -9.10 -2.48
N SER A 29 -17.13 -7.85 -2.62
CA SER A 29 -17.42 -7.22 -3.92
C SER A 29 -16.19 -7.19 -4.83
N ILE A 30 -15.01 -6.83 -4.29
CA ILE A 30 -13.74 -6.85 -5.05
C ILE A 30 -13.43 -8.28 -5.51
N VAL A 31 -13.47 -9.25 -4.60
CA VAL A 31 -13.18 -10.66 -4.93
C VAL A 31 -14.14 -11.17 -6.00
N SER A 32 -15.44 -10.96 -5.81
CA SER A 32 -16.48 -11.42 -6.75
C SER A 32 -16.34 -10.78 -8.12
N SER A 33 -16.09 -9.46 -8.17
CA SER A 33 -15.96 -8.74 -9.44
C SER A 33 -14.72 -9.22 -10.23
N VAL A 34 -13.60 -9.50 -9.56
CA VAL A 34 -12.39 -10.04 -10.21
C VAL A 34 -12.62 -11.48 -10.68
N MET A 35 -13.20 -12.34 -9.82
CA MET A 35 -13.39 -13.76 -10.13
C MET A 35 -14.39 -13.99 -11.28
N ASN A 36 -15.39 -13.14 -11.41
CA ASN A 36 -16.43 -13.23 -12.43
C ASN A 36 -16.08 -12.49 -13.73
N ASN A 37 -14.93 -11.82 -13.80
CA ASN A 37 -14.49 -11.12 -15.00
C ASN A 37 -13.44 -11.94 -15.76
N ASP A 38 -13.89 -12.85 -16.61
CA ASP A 38 -12.99 -13.69 -17.40
C ASP A 38 -12.24 -12.88 -18.46
N HIS A 39 -12.88 -11.87 -19.05
CA HIS A 39 -12.32 -11.09 -20.16
C HIS A 39 -11.05 -10.31 -19.79
N MET A 40 -10.88 -9.92 -18.52
CA MET A 40 -9.67 -9.24 -18.09
C MET A 40 -8.41 -10.13 -18.16
N PHE A 41 -8.58 -11.43 -18.37
CA PHE A 41 -7.49 -12.39 -18.49
C PHE A 41 -7.28 -12.91 -19.92
N ASP A 42 -8.07 -12.44 -20.89
CA ASP A 42 -7.97 -12.87 -22.28
C ASP A 42 -6.64 -12.42 -22.90
N GLY A 43 -5.85 -13.37 -23.39
CA GLY A 43 -4.55 -13.09 -23.99
C GLY A 43 -3.45 -12.68 -23.00
N VAL A 44 -3.67 -12.83 -21.70
CA VAL A 44 -2.70 -12.47 -20.66
C VAL A 44 -1.75 -13.62 -20.39
N ASP A 45 -0.45 -13.42 -20.61
CA ASP A 45 0.61 -14.41 -20.33
C ASP A 45 1.04 -14.42 -18.86
N ALA A 46 1.00 -13.25 -18.23
CA ALA A 46 1.35 -13.09 -16.81
C ALA A 46 0.63 -11.89 -16.18
N VAL A 47 0.39 -11.94 -14.88
CA VAL A 47 -0.09 -10.81 -14.09
C VAL A 47 1.02 -10.34 -13.15
N LEU A 48 1.16 -9.02 -13.01
CA LEU A 48 1.99 -8.39 -12.00
C LEU A 48 1.09 -7.86 -10.89
N VAL A 49 1.31 -8.33 -9.67
CA VAL A 49 0.59 -7.86 -8.47
C VAL A 49 1.57 -7.32 -7.45
N GLN A 50 1.19 -6.28 -6.71
CA GLN A 50 2.04 -5.62 -5.72
C GLN A 50 1.42 -5.70 -4.33
N GLY A 51 2.22 -6.08 -3.35
CA GLY A 51 1.83 -6.21 -1.95
C GLY A 51 0.72 -7.25 -1.73
N ASP A 52 -0.05 -7.11 -0.65
CA ASP A 52 -1.06 -8.09 -0.21
C ASP A 52 -2.45 -7.49 -0.01
N THR A 53 -2.82 -6.50 -0.81
CA THR A 53 -4.19 -5.97 -0.79
C THR A 53 -5.20 -7.01 -1.29
N THR A 54 -6.47 -6.88 -0.89
CA THR A 54 -7.54 -7.75 -1.40
C THR A 54 -7.60 -7.76 -2.93
N SER A 55 -7.34 -6.62 -3.59
CA SER A 55 -7.31 -6.54 -5.05
C SER A 55 -6.17 -7.37 -5.64
N ALA A 56 -4.95 -7.22 -5.10
CA ALA A 56 -3.79 -7.99 -5.54
C ALA A 56 -4.01 -9.49 -5.32
N PHE A 57 -4.53 -9.86 -4.15
CA PHE A 57 -4.84 -11.26 -3.83
C PHE A 57 -5.90 -11.84 -4.76
N SER A 58 -6.97 -11.10 -5.03
CA SER A 58 -8.05 -11.57 -5.92
C SER A 58 -7.57 -11.81 -7.35
N ILE A 59 -6.74 -10.90 -7.87
CA ILE A 59 -6.13 -11.05 -9.21
C ILE A 59 -5.17 -12.24 -9.23
N ALA A 60 -4.33 -12.39 -8.21
CA ALA A 60 -3.43 -13.53 -8.10
C ALA A 60 -4.19 -14.86 -8.04
N LEU A 61 -5.24 -14.94 -7.23
CA LEU A 61 -6.08 -16.14 -7.11
C LEU A 61 -6.77 -16.48 -8.44
N ALA A 62 -7.35 -15.48 -9.11
CA ALA A 62 -8.00 -15.67 -10.40
C ALA A 62 -7.01 -16.12 -11.48
N ALA A 63 -5.81 -15.55 -11.52
CA ALA A 63 -4.73 -15.95 -12.41
C ALA A 63 -4.24 -17.37 -12.10
N PHE A 64 -4.09 -17.72 -10.82
CA PHE A 64 -3.70 -19.07 -10.38
C PHE A 64 -4.67 -20.15 -10.90
N HIS A 65 -5.98 -19.93 -10.74
CA HIS A 65 -7.00 -20.85 -11.25
C HIS A 65 -6.97 -20.99 -12.77
N ARG A 66 -6.57 -19.94 -13.49
CA ARG A 66 -6.46 -19.93 -14.96
C ARG A 66 -5.08 -20.37 -15.48
N LYS A 67 -4.18 -20.77 -14.58
CA LYS A 67 -2.78 -21.18 -14.87
C LYS A 67 -1.97 -20.06 -15.56
N ILE A 68 -2.32 -18.81 -15.32
CA ILE A 68 -1.58 -17.63 -15.74
C ILE A 68 -0.43 -17.41 -14.77
N LYS A 69 0.76 -17.05 -15.27
CA LYS A 69 1.93 -16.77 -14.45
C LYS A 69 1.67 -15.56 -13.54
N ILE A 70 2.18 -15.63 -12.31
CA ILE A 70 2.04 -14.57 -11.33
C ILE A 70 3.42 -14.04 -10.98
N ILE A 71 3.62 -12.73 -11.15
CA ILE A 71 4.79 -12.00 -10.69
C ILE A 71 4.35 -11.18 -9.49
N HIS A 72 4.95 -11.45 -8.32
CA HIS A 72 4.60 -10.77 -7.08
C HIS A 72 5.69 -9.79 -6.68
N LEU A 73 5.40 -8.48 -6.76
CA LEU A 73 6.26 -7.39 -6.32
C LEU A 73 5.99 -7.09 -4.84
N GLU A 74 7.01 -6.73 -4.09
CA GLU A 74 7.01 -6.64 -2.62
C GLU A 74 6.67 -7.98 -1.96
N ALA A 75 7.23 -9.06 -2.53
CA ALA A 75 6.96 -10.42 -2.12
C ALA A 75 7.43 -10.69 -0.68
N GLY A 76 6.66 -11.45 0.05
CA GLY A 76 6.98 -11.85 1.43
C GLY A 76 5.80 -12.41 2.20
N GLN A 77 4.61 -12.53 1.60
CA GLN A 77 3.37 -12.92 2.27
C GLN A 77 2.53 -13.94 1.46
N ALA A 78 1.19 -13.97 1.69
CA ALA A 78 0.30 -15.01 1.20
C ALA A 78 0.33 -15.22 -0.32
N ILE A 79 0.36 -14.16 -1.12
CA ILE A 79 0.37 -14.22 -2.58
C ILE A 79 1.62 -14.94 -3.09
N SER A 80 2.74 -14.82 -2.38
CA SER A 80 4.02 -15.45 -2.76
C SER A 80 3.92 -16.96 -2.92
N ARG A 81 2.97 -17.63 -2.24
CA ARG A 81 2.74 -19.07 -2.37
C ARG A 81 2.11 -19.47 -3.70
N MET A 82 1.45 -18.55 -4.38
CA MET A 82 0.85 -18.75 -5.70
C MET A 82 1.73 -18.21 -6.83
N ALA A 83 2.73 -17.39 -6.49
CA ALA A 83 3.54 -16.69 -7.47
C ALA A 83 4.55 -17.60 -8.18
N THR A 84 4.70 -17.41 -9.48
CA THR A 84 5.74 -18.02 -10.29
C THR A 84 7.09 -17.32 -10.08
N ILE A 85 7.05 -16.00 -9.90
CA ILE A 85 8.22 -15.16 -9.64
C ILE A 85 7.89 -14.25 -8.46
N ASN A 86 8.79 -14.21 -7.49
CA ASN A 86 8.73 -13.33 -6.33
C ASN A 86 9.84 -12.29 -6.40
N LEU A 87 9.48 -11.02 -6.42
CA LEU A 87 10.38 -9.88 -6.41
C LEU A 87 10.43 -9.32 -4.98
N CYS A 88 11.46 -9.68 -4.24
CA CYS A 88 11.62 -9.36 -2.83
C CYS A 88 12.24 -7.97 -2.63
N PRO A 89 11.73 -7.14 -1.71
CA PRO A 89 12.34 -5.84 -1.43
C PRO A 89 13.67 -5.94 -0.68
N THR A 90 13.87 -7.01 0.09
CA THR A 90 15.08 -7.22 0.90
C THR A 90 15.55 -8.67 0.87
N GLU A 91 16.81 -8.90 1.23
CA GLU A 91 17.32 -10.26 1.42
C GLU A 91 16.61 -10.98 2.58
N GLU A 92 16.19 -10.26 3.61
CA GLU A 92 15.39 -10.84 4.71
C GLU A 92 14.06 -11.40 4.19
N SER A 93 13.34 -10.64 3.35
CA SER A 93 12.10 -11.13 2.71
C SER A 93 12.37 -12.39 1.88
N ASN A 94 13.47 -12.43 1.12
CA ASN A 94 13.89 -13.59 0.36
C ASN A 94 14.19 -14.81 1.26
N GLN A 95 14.89 -14.61 2.37
CA GLN A 95 15.19 -15.66 3.35
C GLN A 95 13.90 -16.22 3.99
N ASN A 96 12.95 -15.36 4.31
CA ASN A 96 11.65 -15.76 4.85
C ASN A 96 10.91 -16.68 3.85
N LEU A 97 10.83 -16.30 2.58
CA LEU A 97 10.22 -17.13 1.54
C LEU A 97 10.92 -18.50 1.39
N LYS A 98 12.24 -18.52 1.45
CA LYS A 98 13.02 -19.76 1.42
C LYS A 98 12.74 -20.65 2.63
N SER A 99 12.69 -20.08 3.82
CA SER A 99 12.42 -20.80 5.06
C SER A 99 11.02 -21.41 5.08
N GLU A 100 10.05 -20.71 4.48
CA GLU A 100 8.67 -21.15 4.32
C GLU A 100 8.48 -22.14 3.14
N LYS A 101 9.56 -22.45 2.42
CA LYS A 101 9.56 -23.33 1.24
C LYS A 101 8.55 -22.89 0.17
N VAL A 102 8.44 -21.57 -0.02
CA VAL A 102 7.60 -21.02 -1.08
C VAL A 102 8.14 -21.44 -2.44
N GLN A 103 7.26 -21.90 -3.31
CA GLN A 103 7.61 -22.30 -4.67
C GLN A 103 7.84 -21.06 -5.55
N GLY A 104 8.45 -21.28 -6.71
CA GLY A 104 8.75 -20.21 -7.65
C GLY A 104 10.18 -19.67 -7.53
N SER A 105 10.51 -18.71 -8.38
CA SER A 105 11.83 -18.08 -8.41
C SER A 105 11.83 -16.78 -7.59
N ASN A 106 12.75 -16.65 -6.64
CA ASN A 106 12.85 -15.49 -5.78
C ASN A 106 14.02 -14.63 -6.19
N TYR A 107 13.79 -13.32 -6.37
CA TYR A 107 14.81 -12.30 -6.72
C TYR A 107 14.74 -11.14 -5.74
N VAL A 108 15.89 -10.69 -5.26
CA VAL A 108 15.97 -9.45 -4.48
C VAL A 108 16.17 -8.29 -5.43
N VAL A 109 15.18 -7.42 -5.49
CA VAL A 109 15.14 -6.29 -6.44
C VAL A 109 15.16 -4.92 -5.75
N GLY A 110 15.08 -4.88 -4.43
CA GLY A 110 14.92 -3.64 -3.68
C GLY A 110 13.47 -3.19 -3.59
N ASN A 111 13.26 -2.06 -2.93
CA ASN A 111 11.93 -1.46 -2.85
C ASN A 111 11.78 -0.42 -3.96
N THR A 112 10.83 -0.64 -4.86
CA THR A 112 10.61 0.21 -6.05
C THR A 112 10.24 1.66 -5.72
N VAL A 113 9.73 1.93 -4.51
CA VAL A 113 9.47 3.32 -4.07
C VAL A 113 10.75 4.16 -4.04
N LEU A 114 11.91 3.52 -3.83
CA LEU A 114 13.20 4.21 -3.80
C LEU A 114 13.59 4.79 -5.16
N ASP A 115 13.08 4.24 -6.26
CA ASP A 115 13.35 4.74 -7.62
C ASP A 115 12.83 6.18 -7.78
N ASN A 116 11.75 6.53 -7.07
CA ASN A 116 11.18 7.88 -7.10
C ASN A 116 12.03 8.92 -6.35
N ILE A 117 12.96 8.49 -5.51
CA ILE A 117 13.82 9.37 -4.72
C ILE A 117 15.30 9.29 -5.12
N VAL A 118 15.61 8.55 -6.19
CA VAL A 118 16.96 8.52 -6.77
C VAL A 118 17.35 9.93 -7.20
N GLY A 119 18.47 10.42 -6.67
CA GLY A 119 18.95 11.79 -6.95
C GLY A 119 18.46 12.84 -5.96
N VAL A 120 17.54 12.53 -5.07
CA VAL A 120 17.19 13.42 -3.95
C VAL A 120 18.37 13.43 -2.96
N LYS A 121 18.98 14.60 -2.77
CA LYS A 121 20.01 14.78 -1.75
C LYS A 121 19.35 15.03 -0.41
N PRO A 122 19.63 14.20 0.62
CA PRO A 122 19.07 14.44 1.95
C PRO A 122 19.64 15.74 2.53
N GLU A 123 18.77 16.62 3.00
CA GLU A 123 19.13 17.79 3.77
C GLU A 123 18.60 17.64 5.19
N TYR A 124 19.49 17.69 6.15
CA TYR A 124 19.11 17.69 7.56
C TYR A 124 18.73 19.10 7.99
N THR A 125 17.49 19.27 8.36
CA THR A 125 16.93 20.55 8.81
C THR A 125 16.32 20.38 10.20
N ASN A 126 15.77 21.45 10.74
CA ASN A 126 14.99 21.42 11.98
C ASN A 126 13.54 20.91 11.77
N LYS A 127 13.23 20.26 10.65
CA LYS A 127 11.88 19.75 10.35
C LYS A 127 11.74 18.31 10.83
N VAL A 128 10.61 18.06 11.51
CA VAL A 128 10.19 16.73 11.96
C VAL A 128 8.93 16.35 11.19
N VAL A 129 9.04 15.40 10.28
CA VAL A 129 7.88 14.89 9.54
C VAL A 129 7.27 13.72 10.31
N ILE A 130 5.95 13.79 10.51
CA ILE A 130 5.18 12.79 11.23
C ILE A 130 4.21 12.14 10.25
N THR A 131 4.05 10.83 10.32
CA THR A 131 3.02 10.11 9.56
C THR A 131 2.21 9.22 10.50
N MET A 132 0.87 9.29 10.38
CA MET A 132 -0.04 8.56 11.26
C MET A 132 -1.38 8.33 10.55
N HIS A 133 -1.60 7.12 10.04
CA HIS A 133 -2.78 6.83 9.24
C HIS A 133 -3.29 5.38 9.35
N ARG A 134 -2.67 4.53 10.18
CA ARG A 134 -3.08 3.12 10.32
C ARG A 134 -4.48 3.02 10.92
N ARG A 135 -5.34 2.20 10.30
CA ARG A 135 -6.75 2.04 10.69
C ARG A 135 -6.92 1.53 12.12
N GLU A 136 -6.08 0.59 12.53
CA GLU A 136 -6.07 0.00 13.87
C GLU A 136 -5.79 1.02 14.98
N ASN A 137 -5.26 2.19 14.63
CA ASN A 137 -4.90 3.25 15.57
C ASN A 137 -5.89 4.41 15.59
N HIS A 138 -6.98 4.34 14.83
CA HIS A 138 -7.91 5.48 14.70
C HIS A 138 -8.50 5.93 16.04
N ASP A 139 -8.76 5.02 16.97
CA ASP A 139 -9.31 5.34 18.28
C ASP A 139 -8.30 6.07 19.18
N LEU A 140 -7.01 5.90 18.93
CA LEU A 140 -5.92 6.53 19.67
C LEU A 140 -5.49 7.89 19.10
N ILE A 141 -5.94 8.25 17.91
CA ILE A 141 -5.56 9.50 17.23
C ILE A 141 -5.78 10.74 18.11
N PRO A 142 -6.93 10.93 18.80
CA PRO A 142 -7.13 12.12 19.60
C PRO A 142 -6.11 12.27 20.74
N GLU A 143 -5.70 11.16 21.35
CA GLU A 143 -4.69 11.16 22.40
C GLU A 143 -3.31 11.47 21.83
N TRP A 144 -2.95 10.83 20.72
CA TRP A 144 -1.66 11.03 20.07
C TRP A 144 -1.50 12.44 19.52
N PHE A 145 -2.56 13.02 18.94
CA PHE A 145 -2.52 14.40 18.45
C PHE A 145 -2.30 15.41 19.60
N ARG A 146 -2.92 15.21 20.75
CA ARG A 146 -2.66 16.08 21.91
C ARG A 146 -1.20 15.95 22.38
N LYS A 147 -0.67 14.74 22.50
CA LYS A 147 0.73 14.51 22.89
C LYS A 147 1.72 15.10 21.89
N LEU A 148 1.44 14.97 20.60
CA LEU A 148 2.25 15.57 19.55
C LEU A 148 2.23 17.09 19.61
N ASP A 149 1.09 17.67 19.86
CA ASP A 149 0.95 19.12 20.00
C ASP A 149 1.69 19.67 21.22
N GLU A 150 1.66 18.95 22.35
CA GLU A 150 2.46 19.27 23.54
C GLU A 150 3.96 19.20 23.25
N ILE A 151 4.43 18.13 22.58
CA ILE A 151 5.83 17.99 22.18
C ILE A 151 6.25 19.14 21.27
N ALA A 152 5.43 19.48 20.28
CA ALA A 152 5.72 20.58 19.36
C ALA A 152 5.77 21.93 20.08
N LYS A 153 4.88 22.16 21.03
CA LYS A 153 4.85 23.37 21.87
C LYS A 153 6.13 23.55 22.69
N ASP A 154 6.67 22.43 23.21
CA ASP A 154 7.85 22.44 24.08
C ASP A 154 9.18 22.50 23.30
N ASN A 155 9.17 22.19 22.00
CA ASN A 155 10.34 22.15 21.13
C ASN A 155 10.22 23.17 19.99
N LYS A 156 10.23 24.46 20.33
CA LYS A 156 9.97 25.58 19.39
C LYS A 156 11.08 25.80 18.36
N ASP A 157 12.22 25.21 18.54
CA ASP A 157 13.35 25.18 17.61
C ASP A 157 13.16 24.17 16.47
N LEU A 158 12.17 23.27 16.60
CA LEU A 158 11.79 22.29 15.62
C LEU A 158 10.47 22.65 14.93
N GLU A 159 10.38 22.41 13.64
CA GLU A 159 9.15 22.54 12.85
C GLU A 159 8.51 21.16 12.68
N PHE A 160 7.40 20.91 13.34
CA PHE A 160 6.65 19.65 13.25
C PHE A 160 5.64 19.73 12.10
N ILE A 161 5.69 18.76 11.20
CA ILE A 161 4.84 18.68 9.99
C ILE A 161 4.13 17.34 9.96
N LEU A 162 2.81 17.34 9.93
CA LEU A 162 1.98 16.15 9.77
C LEU A 162 1.17 16.26 8.47
N PRO A 163 1.60 15.62 7.36
CA PRO A 163 0.74 15.44 6.20
C PRO A 163 -0.47 14.60 6.61
N ILE A 164 -1.59 15.29 6.91
CA ILE A 164 -2.76 14.60 7.48
C ILE A 164 -3.47 13.77 6.41
N HIS A 165 -3.82 12.54 6.77
CA HIS A 165 -4.55 11.66 5.87
C HIS A 165 -5.99 12.15 5.69
N PRO A 166 -6.55 12.19 4.46
CA PRO A 166 -7.89 12.72 4.17
C PRO A 166 -9.04 11.88 4.75
N ASN A 167 -8.74 10.72 5.36
CA ASN A 167 -9.75 9.90 6.02
C ASN A 167 -10.50 10.71 7.09
N PRO A 168 -11.85 10.80 7.05
CA PRO A 168 -12.64 11.56 8.00
C PRO A 168 -12.37 11.22 9.48
N ASN A 169 -12.06 9.94 9.78
CA ASN A 169 -11.74 9.50 11.14
C ASN A 169 -10.41 10.07 11.67
N VAL A 170 -9.53 10.49 10.79
CA VAL A 170 -8.27 11.17 11.14
C VAL A 170 -8.48 12.68 11.09
N TYR A 171 -8.99 13.17 9.95
CA TYR A 171 -9.10 14.58 9.64
C TYR A 171 -9.97 15.37 10.62
N LYS A 172 -11.05 14.77 11.16
CA LYS A 172 -11.94 15.41 12.15
C LYS A 172 -11.23 15.87 13.43
N HIS A 173 -10.03 15.37 13.70
CA HIS A 173 -9.24 15.68 14.89
C HIS A 173 -8.13 16.72 14.66
N LYS A 174 -8.01 17.29 13.44
CA LYS A 174 -6.96 18.23 13.06
C LYS A 174 -6.82 19.43 14.01
N ASP A 175 -7.95 19.91 14.56
CA ASP A 175 -7.97 21.10 15.44
C ASP A 175 -7.28 20.87 16.80
N LEU A 176 -6.90 19.63 17.11
CA LEU A 176 -6.07 19.29 18.26
C LEU A 176 -4.59 19.66 18.03
N LEU A 177 -4.18 19.86 16.77
CA LEU A 177 -2.82 20.18 16.35
C LEU A 177 -2.68 21.70 16.15
N ARG A 178 -2.28 22.42 17.19
CA ARG A 178 -2.14 23.89 17.17
C ARG A 178 -0.71 24.35 16.93
N HIS A 179 0.27 23.50 17.28
CA HIS A 179 1.70 23.75 17.16
C HIS A 179 2.37 22.86 16.11
N VAL A 180 1.60 21.97 15.49
CA VAL A 180 2.01 21.09 14.39
C VAL A 180 1.41 21.62 13.11
N LYS A 181 2.23 21.77 12.08
CA LYS A 181 1.81 22.15 10.74
C LYS A 181 1.12 20.98 10.05
N VAL A 182 -0.11 21.18 9.61
CA VAL A 182 -0.97 20.17 8.96
C VAL A 182 -1.14 20.46 7.48
#